data_fa90e40eb18080eaccf4519595cbe869
#
_entry.id   fa90e40eb18080eaccf4519595cbe869
#
_cell.length_a   1.000
_cell.length_b   1.000
_cell.length_c   1.000
_cell.angle_alpha   90.00
_cell.angle_beta   90.00
_cell.angle_gamma   90.00
#
_symmetry.space_group_name_H-M   'P 1'
#
loop_
_entity.id
_entity.type
_entity.pdbx_description
1 polymer ?
#
loop_
_entity_poly.entity_id
_entity_poly.type
_entity_poly.pdbx_seq_one_letter_code
_entity_poly.pdbx_strand_id
1 'polypeptide(L)'
;MDITTLGAAKNYTKSEVNTAISNKADSTVLTAHTGNADIHVTAADKTAWDGKQDALTAAQLEAVDSGIDSTKVAQIETNKNDISSIQQEQIVQNVDIATLRLALDTKIYGIRIDKQDTNPDTRVTYLNDAVGMTSAYMDFVGGSFSYGSWADIWFVKNNRPVALKFDGTVDYELDHTDFTKKLDGTASDVSNPDYGGNFMSEMPTVYVKRWEDSCYNYIAFSDKQVNSDFLAQAHTNADGTVNSAIYLPMFKGWKDSNNKLRSLMGTYPTGNTTGTNEVTYASNNGTGWQIWDKAKIDLIMDLIMLITKSTNCRAKIGNGGCATYTASDTTNYGKMKSGYETDGTTRSASAQFYGSEGTEVTNYGKHHMIAFYIEDLWATRADRCLGFNLVDNVYKVKMTAPYVLDSDSSYGTLTVAPPSSIEGWLKNVSSANAYGDVPTEVGASNTSGFANSFSKNASGSRLSLFGGNCNNGLQVG
;
A
#
# COMPACT_ATOMS: atom_id res chain seq x y z
N MET A 1 -4.70 -26.12 -15.36
CA MET A 1 -5.14 -24.85 -15.96
C MET A 1 -4.44 -23.76 -15.17
N ASP A 2 -3.59 -23.00 -15.80
CA ASP A 2 -2.75 -21.98 -15.14
C ASP A 2 -3.63 -20.86 -14.58
N ILE A 3 -3.48 -20.52 -13.31
CA ILE A 3 -4.20 -19.43 -12.64
C ILE A 3 -3.92 -18.07 -13.31
N THR A 4 -2.77 -17.92 -13.97
CA THR A 4 -2.44 -16.74 -14.77
C THR A 4 -3.36 -16.58 -15.98
N THR A 5 -3.89 -17.66 -16.54
CA THR A 5 -4.88 -17.64 -17.62
C THR A 5 -6.30 -17.31 -17.16
N LEU A 6 -6.64 -17.57 -15.90
CA LEU A 6 -7.93 -17.17 -15.31
C LEU A 6 -8.03 -15.66 -15.03
N GLY A 7 -6.91 -15.01 -14.71
CA GLY A 7 -6.85 -13.56 -14.51
C GLY A 7 -6.81 -12.75 -15.82
N ALA A 8 -6.38 -13.36 -16.92
CA ALA A 8 -6.33 -12.73 -18.24
C ALA A 8 -7.58 -12.98 -19.11
N ALA A 9 -8.38 -13.98 -18.77
CA ALA A 9 -9.60 -14.34 -19.50
C ALA A 9 -10.82 -13.72 -18.82
N LYS A 10 -11.13 -12.49 -19.25
CA LYS A 10 -12.46 -11.86 -19.26
C LYS A 10 -13.52 -12.35 -18.25
N ASN A 11 -13.91 -11.38 -17.40
CA ASN A 11 -15.33 -11.17 -17.00
C ASN A 11 -16.15 -12.39 -16.59
N TYR A 12 -15.57 -13.33 -15.85
CA TYR A 12 -16.40 -14.22 -15.06
C TYR A 12 -16.91 -13.44 -13.86
N THR A 13 -18.21 -13.35 -13.71
CA THR A 13 -18.80 -12.81 -12.50
C THR A 13 -18.39 -13.68 -11.32
N LYS A 14 -18.30 -13.10 -10.12
CA LYS A 14 -18.05 -13.85 -8.87
C LYS A 14 -18.99 -15.06 -8.73
N SER A 15 -20.23 -14.92 -9.28
CA SER A 15 -21.23 -15.99 -9.33
C SER A 15 -20.81 -17.13 -10.25
N GLU A 16 -20.25 -16.85 -11.44
CA GLU A 16 -19.82 -17.89 -12.38
C GLU A 16 -18.59 -18.63 -11.89
N VAL A 17 -17.64 -17.91 -11.27
CA VAL A 17 -16.46 -18.51 -10.63
C VAL A 17 -16.89 -19.35 -9.42
N ASN A 18 -17.76 -18.85 -8.56
CA ASN A 18 -18.28 -19.61 -7.42
C ASN A 18 -19.11 -20.83 -7.87
N THR A 19 -19.89 -20.72 -8.94
CA THR A 19 -20.65 -21.82 -9.52
C THR A 19 -19.71 -22.87 -10.13
N ALA A 20 -18.67 -22.44 -10.87
CA ALA A 20 -17.68 -23.36 -11.42
C ALA A 20 -16.86 -24.08 -10.33
N ILE A 21 -16.60 -23.40 -9.22
CA ILE A 21 -15.90 -23.93 -8.06
C ILE A 21 -16.83 -24.85 -7.24
N SER A 22 -18.07 -24.43 -6.98
CA SER A 22 -19.07 -25.28 -6.31
C SER A 22 -19.34 -26.56 -7.11
N ASN A 23 -19.37 -26.47 -8.44
CA ASN A 23 -19.55 -27.64 -9.30
C ASN A 23 -18.30 -28.53 -9.39
N LYS A 24 -17.12 -28.03 -8.97
CA LYS A 24 -15.86 -28.82 -8.94
C LYS A 24 -15.42 -29.24 -7.55
N ALA A 25 -15.89 -28.53 -6.51
CA ALA A 25 -15.56 -28.83 -5.13
C ALA A 25 -16.71 -28.37 -4.23
N ASP A 26 -17.81 -29.11 -4.24
CA ASP A 26 -18.78 -29.06 -3.13
C ASP A 26 -17.99 -29.38 -1.86
N SER A 27 -17.99 -28.43 -0.91
CA SER A 27 -17.24 -28.58 0.34
C SER A 27 -17.69 -29.83 1.12
N THR A 28 -18.96 -30.23 0.96
CA THR A 28 -19.52 -31.44 1.51
C THR A 28 -18.95 -32.68 0.81
N VAL A 29 -18.79 -32.64 -0.51
CA VAL A 29 -18.18 -33.72 -1.28
C VAL A 29 -16.67 -33.80 -1.00
N LEU A 30 -16.00 -32.67 -0.87
CA LEU A 30 -14.58 -32.62 -0.50
C LEU A 30 -14.36 -33.11 0.94
N THR A 31 -15.19 -32.68 1.89
CA THR A 31 -15.14 -33.14 3.29
C THR A 31 -15.51 -34.65 3.39
N ALA A 32 -16.51 -35.08 2.63
CA ALA A 32 -16.86 -36.51 2.55
C ALA A 32 -15.73 -37.32 1.87
N HIS A 33 -15.08 -36.74 0.84
CA HIS A 33 -13.95 -37.38 0.18
C HIS A 33 -12.71 -37.43 1.08
N THR A 34 -12.34 -36.33 1.74
CA THR A 34 -11.18 -36.28 2.65
C THR A 34 -11.40 -37.02 3.97
N GLY A 35 -12.65 -37.17 4.40
CA GLY A 35 -13.02 -37.90 5.61
C GLY A 35 -13.35 -39.41 5.38
N ASN A 36 -13.40 -39.86 4.11
CA ASN A 36 -13.71 -41.24 3.77
C ASN A 36 -12.41 -42.06 3.77
N ALA A 37 -12.22 -42.81 4.87
CA ALA A 37 -11.04 -43.67 5.02
C ALA A 37 -10.97 -44.79 3.96
N ASP A 38 -12.10 -45.09 3.28
CA ASP A 38 -12.14 -46.12 2.23
C ASP A 38 -11.61 -45.60 0.86
N ILE A 39 -11.46 -44.28 0.70
CA ILE A 39 -11.00 -43.67 -0.56
C ILE A 39 -9.57 -43.13 -0.44
N HIS A 40 -9.10 -42.90 0.76
CA HIS A 40 -7.78 -42.33 1.02
C HIS A 40 -6.84 -43.37 1.62
N VAL A 41 -5.67 -43.49 1.07
CA VAL A 41 -4.59 -44.25 1.68
C VAL A 41 -4.12 -43.48 2.90
N THR A 42 -4.56 -43.94 4.09
CA THR A 42 -4.17 -43.37 5.38
C THR A 42 -2.70 -43.68 5.69
N ALA A 43 -2.11 -42.99 6.67
CA ALA A 43 -0.79 -43.36 7.18
C ALA A 43 -0.77 -44.78 7.73
N ALA A 44 -1.91 -45.27 8.27
CA ALA A 44 -2.09 -46.66 8.73
C ALA A 44 -2.14 -47.62 7.56
N ASP A 45 -2.82 -47.27 6.45
CA ASP A 45 -2.86 -48.09 5.24
C ASP A 45 -1.49 -48.18 4.60
N LYS A 46 -0.76 -47.06 4.59
CA LYS A 46 0.63 -47.03 4.07
C LYS A 46 1.54 -47.93 4.92
N THR A 47 1.48 -47.83 6.24
CA THR A 47 2.25 -48.68 7.14
C THR A 47 1.86 -50.16 6.96
N ALA A 48 0.56 -50.44 6.80
CA ALA A 48 0.08 -51.80 6.52
C ALA A 48 0.55 -52.31 5.14
N TRP A 49 0.64 -51.44 4.14
CA TRP A 49 1.14 -51.79 2.81
C TRP A 49 2.66 -51.95 2.78
N ASP A 50 3.40 -51.04 3.46
CA ASP A 50 4.87 -51.16 3.60
C ASP A 50 5.20 -52.49 4.34
N GLY A 51 4.47 -52.81 5.42
CA GLY A 51 4.64 -54.08 6.12
C GLY A 51 4.22 -55.33 5.30
N LYS A 52 3.24 -55.20 4.39
CA LYS A 52 2.87 -56.28 3.45
C LYS A 52 3.92 -56.42 2.33
N GLN A 53 4.54 -55.28 1.92
CA GLN A 53 5.58 -55.31 0.91
C GLN A 53 6.86 -55.96 1.43
N ASP A 54 7.25 -55.64 2.69
CA ASP A 54 8.37 -56.29 3.35
C ASP A 54 8.08 -57.77 3.59
N ALA A 55 6.84 -58.14 4.01
CA ALA A 55 6.40 -59.53 4.13
C ALA A 55 6.35 -60.24 2.76
N LEU A 56 5.94 -59.54 1.71
CA LEU A 56 5.97 -60.07 0.34
C LEU A 56 7.41 -60.23 -0.15
N THR A 57 8.34 -59.33 0.19
CA THR A 57 9.75 -59.43 -0.17
C THR A 57 10.39 -60.64 0.54
N ALA A 58 10.06 -60.89 1.81
CA ALA A 58 10.48 -62.06 2.53
C ALA A 58 9.85 -63.37 1.94
N ALA A 59 8.54 -63.31 1.65
CA ALA A 59 7.84 -64.40 0.98
C ALA A 59 8.32 -64.66 -0.45
N GLN A 60 8.78 -63.63 -1.14
CA GLN A 60 9.42 -63.77 -2.46
C GLN A 60 10.77 -64.46 -2.40
N LEU A 61 11.57 -64.19 -1.38
CA LEU A 61 12.84 -64.85 -1.12
C LEU A 61 12.60 -66.35 -0.81
N GLU A 62 11.58 -66.63 0.03
CA GLU A 62 11.15 -67.98 0.36
C GLU A 62 10.55 -68.70 -0.85
N ALA A 63 9.88 -67.98 -1.73
CA ALA A 63 9.23 -68.50 -2.92
C ALA A 63 10.18 -68.66 -4.15
N VAL A 64 11.25 -67.87 -4.21
CA VAL A 64 12.37 -68.15 -5.14
C VAL A 64 13.01 -69.48 -4.75
N ASP A 65 13.14 -69.80 -3.47
CA ASP A 65 13.59 -71.09 -2.98
C ASP A 65 12.55 -72.21 -3.20
N SER A 66 11.26 -71.87 -3.32
CA SER A 66 10.14 -72.79 -3.55
C SER A 66 9.58 -72.80 -4.98
N GLY A 67 10.19 -72.11 -5.93
CA GLY A 67 9.81 -72.16 -7.34
C GLY A 67 8.67 -71.21 -7.77
N ILE A 68 8.50 -70.02 -7.11
CA ILE A 68 7.54 -69.01 -7.57
C ILE A 68 7.99 -68.38 -8.89
N ASP A 69 7.07 -68.34 -9.83
CA ASP A 69 7.14 -67.85 -11.18
C ASP A 69 7.54 -66.36 -11.25
N SER A 70 8.51 -66.04 -12.09
CA SER A 70 9.03 -64.71 -12.40
C SER A 70 7.95 -63.68 -12.83
N THR A 71 6.81 -64.17 -13.32
CA THR A 71 5.63 -63.34 -13.71
C THR A 71 5.02 -62.60 -12.53
N LYS A 72 4.94 -63.22 -11.35
CA LYS A 72 4.40 -62.58 -10.14
C LYS A 72 5.36 -61.54 -9.56
N VAL A 73 6.67 -61.74 -9.68
CA VAL A 73 7.68 -60.78 -9.27
C VAL A 73 7.59 -59.52 -10.16
N ALA A 74 7.42 -59.68 -11.46
CA ALA A 74 7.25 -58.57 -12.40
C ALA A 74 5.94 -57.79 -12.11
N GLN A 75 4.85 -58.47 -11.71
CA GLN A 75 3.58 -57.79 -11.33
C GLN A 75 3.73 -56.95 -10.08
N ILE A 76 4.50 -57.40 -9.08
CA ILE A 76 4.77 -56.62 -7.87
C ILE A 76 5.57 -55.37 -8.15
N GLU A 77 6.59 -55.43 -9.01
CA GLU A 77 7.34 -54.23 -9.44
C GLU A 77 6.47 -53.25 -10.25
N THR A 78 5.57 -53.74 -11.09
CA THR A 78 4.57 -52.92 -11.79
C THR A 78 3.67 -52.20 -10.78
N ASN A 79 3.09 -52.91 -9.84
CA ASN A 79 2.19 -52.35 -8.80
C ASN A 79 2.91 -51.32 -7.93
N LYS A 80 4.20 -51.52 -7.61
CA LYS A 80 5.03 -50.59 -6.88
C LYS A 80 5.24 -49.28 -7.66
N ASN A 81 5.47 -49.37 -8.95
CA ASN A 81 5.61 -48.19 -9.80
C ASN A 81 4.29 -47.43 -9.95
N ASP A 82 3.17 -48.16 -10.08
CA ASP A 82 1.83 -47.57 -10.13
C ASP A 82 1.50 -46.80 -8.84
N ILE A 83 1.82 -47.39 -7.68
CA ILE A 83 1.64 -46.73 -6.35
C ILE A 83 2.48 -45.44 -6.26
N SER A 84 3.73 -45.48 -6.72
CA SER A 84 4.60 -44.29 -6.73
C SER A 84 4.04 -43.20 -7.62
N SER A 85 3.48 -43.56 -8.77
CA SER A 85 2.84 -42.61 -9.70
C SER A 85 1.59 -41.97 -9.09
N ILE A 86 0.72 -42.78 -8.43
CA ILE A 86 -0.47 -42.30 -7.74
C ILE A 86 -0.11 -41.37 -6.58
N GLN A 87 0.94 -41.66 -5.82
CA GLN A 87 1.43 -40.78 -4.75
C GLN A 87 1.90 -39.42 -5.29
N GLN A 88 2.59 -39.42 -6.43
CA GLN A 88 3.06 -38.19 -7.08
C GLN A 88 1.88 -37.35 -7.58
N GLU A 89 0.88 -37.97 -8.20
CA GLU A 89 -0.34 -37.28 -8.65
C GLU A 89 -1.11 -36.68 -7.46
N GLN A 90 -1.18 -37.36 -6.33
CA GLN A 90 -1.85 -36.87 -5.12
C GLN A 90 -1.14 -35.67 -4.49
N ILE A 91 0.19 -35.61 -4.56
CA ILE A 91 0.99 -34.43 -4.16
C ILE A 91 0.63 -33.23 -5.04
N VAL A 92 0.58 -33.41 -6.36
CA VAL A 92 0.22 -32.36 -7.32
C VAL A 92 -1.20 -31.85 -7.06
N GLN A 93 -2.18 -32.72 -6.87
CA GLN A 93 -3.56 -32.36 -6.56
C GLN A 93 -3.69 -31.58 -5.25
N ASN A 94 -2.94 -31.95 -4.21
CA ASN A 94 -2.94 -31.23 -2.94
C ASN A 94 -2.37 -29.81 -3.06
N VAL A 95 -1.32 -29.64 -3.89
CA VAL A 95 -0.76 -28.30 -4.20
C VAL A 95 -1.79 -27.46 -4.97
N ASP A 96 -2.48 -28.04 -5.94
CA ASP A 96 -3.52 -27.34 -6.71
C ASP A 96 -4.69 -26.91 -5.82
N ILE A 97 -5.15 -27.78 -4.90
CA ILE A 97 -6.21 -27.45 -3.92
C ILE A 97 -5.76 -26.31 -2.99
N ALA A 98 -4.54 -26.35 -2.49
CA ALA A 98 -4.01 -25.26 -1.63
C ALA A 98 -3.95 -23.94 -2.40
N THR A 99 -3.52 -23.98 -3.65
CA THR A 99 -3.44 -22.82 -4.55
C THR A 99 -4.83 -22.25 -4.86
N LEU A 100 -5.82 -23.12 -5.12
CA LEU A 100 -7.21 -22.72 -5.33
C LEU A 100 -7.84 -22.09 -4.09
N ARG A 101 -7.58 -22.64 -2.88
CA ARG A 101 -8.06 -22.05 -1.61
C ARG A 101 -7.46 -20.66 -1.39
N LEU A 102 -6.16 -20.51 -1.61
CA LEU A 102 -5.50 -19.21 -1.51
C LEU A 102 -6.10 -18.18 -2.49
N ALA A 103 -6.37 -18.59 -3.72
CA ALA A 103 -6.99 -17.75 -4.74
C ALA A 103 -8.44 -17.36 -4.40
N LEU A 104 -9.20 -18.22 -3.73
CA LEU A 104 -10.57 -17.96 -3.28
C LEU A 104 -10.65 -16.95 -2.14
N ASP A 105 -9.70 -17.03 -1.20
CA ASP A 105 -9.65 -16.16 -0.02
C ASP A 105 -8.92 -14.83 -0.30
N THR A 106 -8.24 -14.71 -1.44
CA THR A 106 -7.45 -13.52 -1.76
C THR A 106 -8.30 -12.51 -2.52
N LYS A 107 -8.37 -11.28 -1.99
CA LYS A 107 -8.99 -10.14 -2.64
C LYS A 107 -7.94 -9.28 -3.33
N ILE A 108 -8.25 -8.89 -4.56
CA ILE A 108 -7.42 -7.99 -5.36
C ILE A 108 -8.28 -6.79 -5.76
N TYR A 109 -7.95 -5.62 -5.26
CA TYR A 109 -8.60 -4.38 -5.66
C TYR A 109 -7.68 -3.64 -6.62
N GLY A 110 -8.19 -3.27 -7.79
CA GLY A 110 -7.34 -2.66 -8.81
C GLY A 110 -7.99 -1.45 -9.47
N ILE A 111 -7.11 -0.63 -10.04
CA ILE A 111 -7.47 0.44 -10.98
C ILE A 111 -6.61 0.36 -12.22
N ARG A 112 -7.16 0.84 -13.34
CA ARG A 112 -6.38 1.30 -14.48
C ARG A 112 -6.64 2.77 -14.71
N ILE A 113 -5.60 3.48 -15.16
CA ILE A 113 -5.63 4.92 -15.45
C ILE A 113 -5.36 5.10 -16.93
N ASP A 114 -6.32 5.66 -17.66
CA ASP A 114 -6.20 5.92 -19.09
C ASP A 114 -5.27 7.12 -19.33
N LYS A 115 -4.20 6.91 -20.10
CA LYS A 115 -3.20 7.95 -20.41
C LYS A 115 -3.71 8.98 -21.42
N GLN A 116 -4.78 8.67 -22.15
CA GLN A 116 -5.38 9.54 -23.18
C GLN A 116 -6.55 10.36 -22.65
N ASP A 117 -7.29 9.83 -21.67
CA ASP A 117 -8.38 10.58 -21.04
C ASP A 117 -7.81 11.63 -20.07
N THR A 118 -8.24 12.88 -20.22
CA THR A 118 -7.79 14.00 -19.38
C THR A 118 -8.72 14.27 -18.20
N ASN A 119 -9.94 13.70 -18.18
CA ASN A 119 -10.87 13.86 -17.06
C ASN A 119 -10.45 12.96 -15.90
N PRO A 120 -10.15 13.52 -14.70
CA PRO A 120 -9.64 12.75 -13.57
C PRO A 120 -10.54 11.61 -13.09
N ASP A 121 -11.84 11.74 -13.26
CA ASP A 121 -12.83 10.77 -12.76
C ASP A 121 -13.11 9.64 -13.76
N THR A 122 -13.15 9.95 -15.07
CA THR A 122 -13.45 8.96 -16.10
C THR A 122 -12.23 8.17 -16.52
N ARG A 123 -11.03 8.74 -16.38
CA ARG A 123 -9.77 8.03 -16.68
C ARG A 123 -9.47 6.86 -15.74
N VAL A 124 -10.06 6.86 -14.53
CA VAL A 124 -9.86 5.78 -13.55
C VAL A 124 -10.98 4.76 -13.65
N THR A 125 -10.61 3.52 -13.95
CA THR A 125 -11.55 2.40 -14.03
C THR A 125 -11.20 1.34 -13.00
N TYR A 126 -12.17 0.88 -12.24
CA TYR A 126 -12.00 -0.23 -11.30
C TYR A 126 -11.78 -1.56 -12.00
N LEU A 127 -10.91 -2.38 -11.43
CA LEU A 127 -10.55 -3.72 -11.88
C LEU A 127 -10.71 -4.73 -10.74
N ASN A 128 -10.81 -6.00 -11.09
CA ASN A 128 -10.87 -7.13 -10.16
C ASN A 128 -12.01 -6.97 -9.13
N ASP A 129 -11.75 -7.20 -7.84
CA ASP A 129 -12.75 -7.09 -6.76
C ASP A 129 -13.26 -5.65 -6.52
N ALA A 130 -12.64 -4.64 -7.12
CA ALA A 130 -13.14 -3.27 -7.07
C ALA A 130 -14.29 -3.01 -8.08
N VAL A 131 -14.50 -3.87 -9.08
CA VAL A 131 -15.59 -3.70 -10.07
C VAL A 131 -16.94 -3.74 -9.37
N GLY A 132 -17.76 -2.70 -9.60
CA GLY A 132 -19.05 -2.53 -8.97
C GLY A 132 -19.04 -1.82 -7.61
N MET A 133 -17.86 -1.52 -7.04
CA MET A 133 -17.75 -0.73 -5.82
C MET A 133 -18.08 0.74 -6.08
N THR A 134 -18.62 1.41 -5.06
CA THR A 134 -18.85 2.86 -5.06
C THR A 134 -17.63 3.57 -4.49
N SER A 135 -17.24 4.68 -5.14
CA SER A 135 -16.10 5.50 -4.70
C SER A 135 -16.37 6.23 -3.39
N ALA A 136 -15.29 6.50 -2.66
CA ALA A 136 -15.31 7.35 -1.48
C ALA A 136 -15.11 8.83 -1.86
N TYR A 137 -15.67 9.73 -1.08
CA TYR A 137 -15.53 11.17 -1.27
C TYR A 137 -15.91 11.95 0.00
N MET A 138 -15.40 13.16 0.12
CA MET A 138 -15.84 14.12 1.14
C MET A 138 -17.13 14.82 0.67
N ASP A 139 -18.18 14.74 1.46
CA ASP A 139 -19.35 15.60 1.30
C ASP A 139 -19.05 16.97 1.93
N PHE A 140 -18.63 17.91 1.12
CA PHE A 140 -18.26 19.25 1.59
C PHE A 140 -19.44 20.06 2.13
N VAL A 141 -20.67 19.71 1.75
CA VAL A 141 -21.89 20.37 2.24
C VAL A 141 -22.31 19.78 3.58
N GLY A 142 -22.35 18.46 3.68
CA GLY A 142 -22.73 17.76 4.90
C GLY A 142 -21.60 17.66 5.95
N GLY A 143 -20.35 17.99 5.57
CA GLY A 143 -19.20 17.96 6.46
C GLY A 143 -18.78 16.56 6.90
N SER A 144 -19.12 15.52 6.13
CA SER A 144 -18.83 14.12 6.44
C SER A 144 -18.18 13.39 5.27
N PHE A 145 -17.33 12.40 5.59
CA PHE A 145 -16.72 11.55 4.59
C PHE A 145 -17.58 10.33 4.27
N SER A 146 -17.91 10.17 3.00
CA SER A 146 -18.58 8.97 2.49
C SER A 146 -17.55 7.93 2.09
N TYR A 147 -17.52 6.82 2.79
CA TYR A 147 -16.59 5.72 2.49
C TYR A 147 -16.97 4.90 1.24
N GLY A 148 -18.18 5.07 0.71
CA GLY A 148 -18.68 4.22 -0.36
C GLY A 148 -18.63 2.75 0.05
N SER A 149 -18.01 1.92 -0.78
CA SER A 149 -17.83 0.48 -0.50
C SER A 149 -16.54 0.15 0.27
N TRP A 150 -15.77 1.14 0.74
CA TRP A 150 -14.41 0.94 1.22
C TRP A 150 -14.27 0.79 2.73
N ALA A 151 -15.32 1.10 3.52
CA ALA A 151 -15.26 1.12 4.98
C ALA A 151 -14.75 -0.20 5.60
N ASP A 152 -15.14 -1.35 5.05
CA ASP A 152 -14.79 -2.67 5.56
C ASP A 152 -13.54 -3.29 4.89
N ILE A 153 -12.90 -2.59 3.96
CA ILE A 153 -11.67 -3.06 3.33
C ILE A 153 -10.50 -2.91 4.30
N TRP A 154 -9.63 -3.92 4.39
CA TRP A 154 -8.62 -4.08 5.46
C TRP A 154 -7.75 -2.84 5.67
N PHE A 155 -7.31 -2.15 4.61
CA PHE A 155 -6.42 -0.99 4.73
C PHE A 155 -7.15 0.28 5.19
N VAL A 156 -8.48 0.34 5.09
CA VAL A 156 -9.32 1.38 5.69
C VAL A 156 -9.72 0.98 7.12
N LYS A 157 -10.27 -0.23 7.26
CA LYS A 157 -10.83 -0.74 8.53
C LYS A 157 -9.80 -0.89 9.63
N ASN A 158 -8.59 -1.34 9.28
CA ASN A 158 -7.52 -1.61 10.25
C ASN A 158 -6.49 -0.47 10.33
N ASN A 159 -6.70 0.63 9.63
CA ASN A 159 -5.89 1.84 9.79
C ASN A 159 -6.28 2.53 11.10
N ARG A 160 -5.31 2.82 11.97
CA ARG A 160 -5.55 3.30 13.33
C ARG A 160 -4.66 4.49 13.70
N PRO A 161 -5.18 5.48 14.46
CA PRO A 161 -4.38 6.56 15.03
C PRO A 161 -3.77 6.08 16.35
N VAL A 162 -2.44 6.03 16.45
CA VAL A 162 -1.74 5.47 17.61
C VAL A 162 -0.68 6.40 18.16
N ALA A 163 -0.44 6.28 19.46
CA ALA A 163 0.75 6.81 20.12
C ALA A 163 1.88 5.78 20.02
N LEU A 164 2.95 6.13 19.32
CA LEU A 164 4.10 5.27 19.08
C LEU A 164 5.32 5.78 19.86
N LYS A 165 5.86 4.97 20.76
CA LYS A 165 7.07 5.30 21.52
C LYS A 165 8.30 5.37 20.61
N PHE A 166 9.36 6.03 21.07
CA PHE A 166 10.61 6.15 20.32
C PHE A 166 11.27 4.81 20.04
N ASP A 167 11.02 3.79 20.87
CA ASP A 167 11.49 2.41 20.66
C ASP A 167 10.68 1.63 19.61
N GLY A 168 9.66 2.25 19.01
CA GLY A 168 8.80 1.65 17.99
C GLY A 168 7.64 0.82 18.54
N THR A 169 7.39 0.82 19.85
CA THR A 169 6.23 0.13 20.44
C THR A 169 5.00 1.03 20.48
N VAL A 170 3.84 0.47 20.13
CA VAL A 170 2.55 1.15 20.29
C VAL A 170 2.22 1.23 21.78
N ASP A 171 1.99 2.44 22.28
CA ASP A 171 1.62 2.69 23.67
C ASP A 171 0.10 2.57 23.86
N TYR A 172 -0.65 3.29 23.04
CA TYR A 172 -2.12 3.27 23.04
C TYR A 172 -2.68 3.73 21.69
N GLU A 173 -3.93 3.41 21.46
CA GLU A 173 -4.73 3.90 20.34
C GLU A 173 -5.50 5.14 20.77
N LEU A 174 -5.58 6.16 19.89
CA LEU A 174 -6.38 7.36 20.08
C LEU A 174 -7.86 7.07 19.76
N ASP A 175 -8.76 7.84 20.38
CA ASP A 175 -10.15 7.92 19.94
C ASP A 175 -10.20 8.46 18.50
N HIS A 176 -10.92 7.75 17.63
CA HIS A 176 -10.97 8.05 16.19
C HIS A 176 -11.68 9.35 15.84
N THR A 177 -12.42 9.92 16.82
CA THR A 177 -13.24 11.13 16.68
C THR A 177 -12.83 12.25 17.62
N ASP A 178 -11.90 11.98 18.55
CA ASP A 178 -11.33 12.99 19.46
C ASP A 178 -9.90 12.61 19.86
N PHE A 179 -8.91 13.01 19.08
CA PHE A 179 -7.50 12.69 19.33
C PHE A 179 -6.95 13.15 20.68
N THR A 180 -7.68 14.02 21.41
CA THR A 180 -7.30 14.39 22.78
C THR A 180 -7.63 13.31 23.80
N LYS A 181 -8.24 12.23 23.35
CA LYS A 181 -8.58 11.05 24.15
C LYS A 181 -7.90 9.80 23.58
N LYS A 182 -7.68 8.86 24.46
CA LYS A 182 -7.39 7.48 24.12
C LYS A 182 -8.69 6.76 23.77
N LEU A 183 -8.60 5.60 23.16
CA LEU A 183 -9.77 4.78 22.79
C LEU A 183 -10.63 4.40 24.01
N ASP A 184 -10.04 4.33 25.22
CA ASP A 184 -10.74 4.09 26.49
C ASP A 184 -11.43 5.35 27.08
N GLY A 185 -11.35 6.49 26.39
CA GLY A 185 -11.93 7.77 26.79
C GLY A 185 -11.09 8.61 27.75
N THR A 186 -9.95 8.12 28.24
CA THR A 186 -9.02 8.90 29.07
C THR A 186 -8.24 9.92 28.23
N ALA A 187 -7.67 10.95 28.88
CA ALA A 187 -6.90 11.97 28.19
C ALA A 187 -5.66 11.37 27.48
N SER A 188 -5.42 11.79 26.23
CA SER A 188 -4.21 11.45 25.48
C SER A 188 -3.11 12.49 25.67
N ASP A 189 -1.90 12.14 25.27
CA ASP A 189 -0.73 13.02 25.26
C ASP A 189 -0.52 13.71 23.89
N VAL A 190 -1.52 13.76 23.02
CA VAL A 190 -1.38 14.16 21.60
C VAL A 190 -0.75 15.55 21.41
N SER A 191 -0.86 16.45 22.38
CA SER A 191 -0.25 17.78 22.40
C SER A 191 0.88 17.93 23.43
N ASN A 192 1.30 16.84 24.07
CA ASN A 192 2.31 16.88 25.12
C ASN A 192 3.73 16.80 24.52
N PRO A 193 4.54 17.87 24.56
CA PRO A 193 5.90 17.83 24.00
C PRO A 193 6.84 16.91 24.80
N ASP A 194 6.54 16.60 26.05
CA ASP A 194 7.34 15.72 26.90
C ASP A 194 6.98 14.24 26.73
N TYR A 195 5.94 13.91 25.93
CA TYR A 195 5.62 12.53 25.61
C TYR A 195 6.81 11.82 24.90
N GLY A 196 7.16 10.62 25.34
CA GLY A 196 8.30 9.83 24.85
C GLY A 196 8.07 9.12 23.52
N GLY A 197 7.34 9.74 22.58
CA GLY A 197 6.99 9.15 21.29
C GLY A 197 6.35 10.15 20.33
N ASN A 198 5.70 9.66 19.29
CA ASN A 198 5.01 10.42 18.25
C ASN A 198 3.59 9.87 18.03
N PHE A 199 2.72 10.68 17.45
CA PHE A 199 1.38 10.25 17.06
C PHE A 199 1.38 9.88 15.58
N MET A 200 1.02 8.64 15.30
CA MET A 200 1.22 8.01 14.01
C MET A 200 -0.07 7.35 13.51
N SER A 201 -0.26 7.37 12.23
CA SER A 201 -1.21 6.51 11.54
C SER A 201 -0.57 5.15 11.34
N GLU A 202 -1.13 4.12 11.96
CA GLU A 202 -0.75 2.73 11.72
C GLU A 202 -1.47 2.21 10.49
N MET A 203 -0.72 1.91 9.44
CA MET A 203 -1.24 1.37 8.18
C MET A 203 -0.90 -0.12 8.08
N PRO A 204 -1.90 -1.01 7.98
CA PRO A 204 -1.66 -2.44 7.84
C PRO A 204 -0.95 -2.76 6.52
N THR A 205 -0.32 -3.93 6.44
CA THR A 205 0.42 -4.35 5.25
C THR A 205 -0.46 -4.34 4.01
N VAL A 206 0.08 -3.74 2.96
CA VAL A 206 -0.51 -3.69 1.62
C VAL A 206 0.52 -4.17 0.61
N TYR A 207 0.18 -5.19 -0.14
CA TYR A 207 0.93 -5.64 -1.29
C TYR A 207 0.41 -4.95 -2.54
N VAL A 208 1.32 -4.39 -3.34
CA VAL A 208 0.99 -3.61 -4.54
C VAL A 208 1.68 -4.21 -5.76
N LYS A 209 0.96 -4.30 -6.86
CA LYS A 209 1.51 -4.59 -8.19
C LYS A 209 1.25 -3.40 -9.08
N ARG A 210 2.31 -2.86 -9.71
CA ARG A 210 2.24 -1.77 -10.69
C ARG A 210 2.81 -2.21 -12.02
N TRP A 211 2.10 -1.90 -13.09
CA TRP A 211 2.55 -2.13 -14.47
C TRP A 211 1.87 -1.15 -15.42
N GLU A 212 2.36 -1.07 -16.63
CA GLU A 212 1.79 -0.22 -17.66
C GLU A 212 1.85 -0.86 -19.04
N ASP A 213 1.03 -0.36 -19.95
CA ASP A 213 1.15 -0.53 -21.38
C ASP A 213 1.15 0.83 -22.10
N SER A 214 1.01 0.84 -23.41
CA SER A 214 0.99 2.08 -24.21
C SER A 214 -0.20 2.99 -23.91
N CYS A 215 -1.31 2.44 -23.38
CA CYS A 215 -2.58 3.15 -23.18
C CYS A 215 -2.88 3.41 -21.70
N TYR A 216 -2.43 2.53 -20.81
CA TYR A 216 -2.87 2.52 -19.42
C TYR A 216 -1.74 2.33 -18.43
N ASN A 217 -1.87 2.93 -17.25
CA ASN A 217 -1.20 2.51 -16.03
C ASN A 217 -2.15 1.62 -15.24
N TYR A 218 -1.61 0.62 -14.55
CA TYR A 218 -2.36 -0.34 -13.73
C TYR A 218 -1.77 -0.42 -12.34
N ILE A 219 -2.63 -0.40 -11.33
CA ILE A 219 -2.23 -0.59 -9.93
C ILE A 219 -3.22 -1.58 -9.31
N ALA A 220 -2.70 -2.60 -8.64
CA ALA A 220 -3.51 -3.59 -7.94
C ALA A 220 -2.99 -3.81 -6.53
N PHE A 221 -3.92 -4.02 -5.58
CA PHE A 221 -3.67 -4.10 -4.14
C PHE A 221 -4.25 -5.38 -3.57
N SER A 222 -3.52 -5.98 -2.63
CA SER A 222 -3.97 -7.15 -1.88
C SER A 222 -3.43 -7.11 -0.45
N ASP A 223 -4.13 -7.78 0.47
CA ASP A 223 -3.66 -8.02 1.85
C ASP A 223 -2.61 -9.13 1.94
N LYS A 224 -2.40 -9.84 0.83
CA LYS A 224 -1.48 -10.99 0.73
C LYS A 224 -0.60 -10.87 -0.51
N GLN A 225 0.55 -11.52 -0.47
CA GLN A 225 1.40 -11.69 -1.65
C GLN A 225 0.77 -12.73 -2.59
N VAL A 226 -0.03 -12.27 -3.56
CA VAL A 226 -0.73 -13.12 -4.52
C VAL A 226 0.25 -13.92 -5.40
N ASN A 227 1.33 -13.26 -5.81
CA ASN A 227 2.45 -13.83 -6.54
C ASN A 227 3.68 -12.93 -6.37
N SER A 228 4.78 -13.23 -7.04
CA SER A 228 6.04 -12.48 -6.95
C SER A 228 5.96 -11.02 -7.42
N ASP A 229 4.91 -10.64 -8.19
CA ASP A 229 4.73 -9.27 -8.65
C ASP A 229 4.07 -8.36 -7.61
N PHE A 230 3.35 -8.95 -6.63
CA PHE A 230 2.77 -8.19 -5.53
C PHE A 230 3.81 -7.97 -4.43
N LEU A 231 4.24 -6.72 -4.27
CA LEU A 231 5.34 -6.33 -3.38
C LEU A 231 4.84 -5.40 -2.28
N ALA A 232 5.22 -5.66 -1.05
CA ALA A 232 4.94 -4.78 0.09
C ALA A 232 6.08 -3.78 0.32
N GLN A 233 6.49 -3.03 -0.71
CA GLN A 233 7.69 -2.20 -0.70
C GLN A 233 7.71 -1.17 0.43
N ALA A 234 6.56 -0.51 0.69
CA ALA A 234 6.42 0.44 1.78
C ALA A 234 6.59 -0.19 3.18
N HIS A 235 6.39 -1.50 3.29
CA HIS A 235 6.47 -2.29 4.52
C HIS A 235 7.77 -3.09 4.64
N THR A 236 8.65 -3.04 3.62
CA THR A 236 9.86 -3.85 3.56
C THR A 236 11.02 -3.14 4.24
N ASN A 237 11.60 -3.78 5.23
CA ASN A 237 12.80 -3.34 5.95
C ASN A 237 14.07 -3.53 5.10
N ALA A 238 15.18 -2.94 5.57
CA ALA A 238 16.49 -3.05 4.92
C ALA A 238 17.01 -4.50 4.81
N ASP A 239 16.58 -5.39 5.69
CA ASP A 239 16.93 -6.81 5.70
C ASP A 239 16.00 -7.68 4.83
N GLY A 240 15.01 -7.05 4.17
CA GLY A 240 14.02 -7.72 3.31
C GLY A 240 12.81 -8.28 4.05
N THR A 241 12.74 -8.16 5.37
CA THR A 241 11.55 -8.56 6.13
C THR A 241 10.40 -7.60 5.88
N VAL A 242 9.17 -8.11 5.89
CA VAL A 242 7.94 -7.33 5.70
C VAL A 242 7.26 -7.13 7.05
N ASN A 243 7.05 -5.89 7.43
CA ASN A 243 6.32 -5.52 8.64
C ASN A 243 4.82 -5.73 8.44
N SER A 244 4.11 -6.15 9.49
CA SER A 244 2.64 -6.26 9.50
C SER A 244 1.94 -4.90 9.48
N ALA A 245 2.64 -3.82 9.81
CA ALA A 245 2.17 -2.45 9.71
C ALA A 245 3.35 -1.49 9.53
N ILE A 246 3.07 -0.31 9.00
CA ILE A 246 3.95 0.86 9.02
C ILE A 246 3.29 2.01 9.76
N TYR A 247 4.12 2.92 10.26
CA TYR A 247 3.68 4.08 11.03
C TYR A 247 4.03 5.35 10.27
N LEU A 248 2.99 6.11 9.92
CA LEU A 248 3.09 7.35 9.14
C LEU A 248 2.71 8.54 10.05
N PRO A 249 3.36 9.70 9.93
CA PRO A 249 3.09 10.80 10.85
C PRO A 249 1.66 11.32 10.68
N MET A 250 0.90 11.41 11.79
CA MET A 250 -0.42 12.05 11.76
C MET A 250 -0.30 13.56 11.53
N PHE A 251 0.74 14.18 12.02
CA PHE A 251 0.95 15.62 11.99
C PHE A 251 2.27 15.97 11.32
N LYS A 252 2.31 17.13 10.66
CA LYS A 252 3.55 17.66 10.05
C LYS A 252 4.67 17.79 11.07
N GLY A 253 5.88 17.46 10.63
CA GLY A 253 7.06 17.38 11.49
C GLY A 253 7.42 18.71 12.17
N TRP A 254 7.44 18.69 13.49
CA TRP A 254 7.96 19.76 14.33
C TRP A 254 9.27 19.35 15.02
N LYS A 255 10.30 20.20 14.91
CA LYS A 255 11.59 19.97 15.58
C LYS A 255 11.51 20.45 17.03
N ASP A 256 11.64 19.54 17.98
CA ASP A 256 11.70 19.88 19.41
C ASP A 256 13.06 20.44 19.87
N SER A 257 13.16 20.82 21.14
CA SER A 257 14.40 21.33 21.74
C SER A 257 15.57 20.32 21.76
N ASN A 258 15.26 19.02 21.67
CA ASN A 258 16.23 17.93 21.63
C ASN A 258 16.63 17.54 20.20
N ASN A 259 16.29 18.37 19.22
CA ASN A 259 16.51 18.10 17.81
C ASN A 259 15.85 16.79 17.32
N LYS A 260 14.70 16.43 17.85
CA LYS A 260 13.86 15.33 17.36
C LYS A 260 12.78 15.87 16.44
N LEU A 261 12.51 15.19 15.34
CA LEU A 261 11.36 15.51 14.48
C LEU A 261 10.11 14.82 15.03
N ARG A 262 9.17 15.62 15.52
CA ARG A 262 8.01 15.15 16.27
C ARG A 262 6.73 15.28 15.44
N SER A 263 5.83 14.30 15.56
CA SER A 263 4.45 14.34 15.08
C SER A 263 3.52 14.58 16.26
N LEU A 264 3.19 15.84 16.51
CA LEU A 264 2.39 16.29 17.67
C LEU A 264 1.32 17.30 17.24
N MET A 265 0.14 17.20 17.85
CA MET A 265 -0.91 18.22 17.72
C MET A 265 -0.47 19.53 18.42
N GLY A 266 -0.88 20.66 17.88
CA GLY A 266 -0.66 21.95 18.50
C GLY A 266 0.70 22.57 18.22
N THR A 267 1.49 22.00 17.31
CA THR A 267 2.80 22.51 16.93
C THR A 267 2.79 23.09 15.50
N TYR A 268 3.72 23.99 15.22
CA TYR A 268 3.90 24.50 13.87
C TYR A 268 4.97 23.67 13.12
N PRO A 269 4.70 23.24 11.90
CA PRO A 269 5.68 22.49 11.11
C PRO A 269 7.03 23.21 11.01
N THR A 270 8.11 22.48 11.19
CA THR A 270 9.46 23.04 11.02
C THR A 270 9.71 23.34 9.53
N GLY A 271 10.19 24.52 9.24
CA GLY A 271 10.59 24.94 7.90
C GLY A 271 11.98 25.55 7.91
N ASN A 272 12.49 25.96 6.72
CA ASN A 272 13.78 26.58 6.56
C ASN A 272 14.96 25.76 7.11
N THR A 273 14.91 24.43 6.87
CA THR A 273 15.95 23.49 7.26
C THR A 273 16.48 22.74 6.03
N THR A 274 17.65 22.14 6.15
CA THR A 274 18.24 21.31 5.09
C THR A 274 17.72 19.88 5.15
N GLY A 275 17.77 19.15 4.04
CA GLY A 275 17.42 17.72 4.02
C GLY A 275 18.28 16.90 5.00
N THR A 276 19.57 17.21 5.12
CA THR A 276 20.48 16.57 6.10
C THR A 276 19.98 16.75 7.53
N ASN A 277 19.55 17.98 7.86
CA ASN A 277 19.03 18.24 9.21
C ASN A 277 17.72 17.50 9.45
N GLU A 278 16.78 17.45 8.51
CA GLU A 278 15.52 16.71 8.68
C GLU A 278 15.74 15.21 8.87
N VAL A 279 16.64 14.61 8.08
CA VAL A 279 17.04 13.21 8.25
C VAL A 279 17.63 13.01 9.65
N THR A 280 18.51 13.91 10.08
CA THR A 280 19.12 13.85 11.42
C THR A 280 18.07 13.97 12.51
N TYR A 281 17.14 14.93 12.40
CA TYR A 281 16.09 15.13 13.40
C TYR A 281 15.11 13.94 13.46
N ALA A 282 14.81 13.32 12.33
CA ALA A 282 14.01 12.10 12.31
C ALA A 282 14.75 10.94 12.98
N SER A 283 16.03 10.71 12.64
CA SER A 283 16.83 9.63 13.23
C SER A 283 17.12 9.81 14.73
N ASN A 284 17.10 11.04 15.24
CA ASN A 284 17.24 11.30 16.69
C ASN A 284 16.06 10.74 17.52
N ASN A 285 14.94 10.37 16.90
CA ASN A 285 13.87 9.67 17.61
C ASN A 285 14.26 8.22 17.98
N GLY A 286 15.19 7.59 17.22
CA GLY A 286 15.62 6.22 17.45
C GLY A 286 15.85 5.46 16.15
N THR A 287 16.21 4.19 16.28
CA THR A 287 16.43 3.30 15.13
C THR A 287 15.14 3.12 14.32
N GLY A 288 15.25 3.21 13.00
CA GLY A 288 14.12 3.03 12.07
C GLY A 288 13.28 4.30 11.81
N TRP A 289 13.49 5.38 12.59
CA TRP A 289 12.83 6.66 12.33
C TRP A 289 13.49 7.40 11.18
N GLN A 290 12.68 7.81 10.21
CA GLN A 290 13.15 8.55 9.03
C GLN A 290 12.08 9.55 8.55
N ILE A 291 12.43 10.44 7.63
CA ILE A 291 11.47 11.25 6.89
C ILE A 291 10.74 10.40 5.85
N TRP A 292 9.76 10.98 5.14
CA TRP A 292 9.04 10.30 4.09
C TRP A 292 9.95 9.62 3.07
N ASP A 293 9.51 8.48 2.53
CA ASP A 293 10.14 7.81 1.39
C ASP A 293 9.13 7.52 0.27
N LYS A 294 9.67 7.32 -0.91
CA LYS A 294 8.91 7.11 -2.15
C LYS A 294 7.86 6.00 -2.04
N ALA A 295 8.24 4.85 -1.48
CA ALA A 295 7.34 3.72 -1.41
C ALA A 295 6.10 3.99 -0.55
N LYS A 296 6.28 4.74 0.56
CA LYS A 296 5.17 5.12 1.45
C LYS A 296 4.29 6.21 0.85
N ILE A 297 4.90 7.20 0.19
CA ILE A 297 4.14 8.26 -0.52
C ILE A 297 3.30 7.65 -1.63
N ASP A 298 3.91 6.83 -2.50
CA ASP A 298 3.19 6.18 -3.59
C ASP A 298 2.05 5.31 -3.05
N LEU A 299 2.30 4.52 -1.99
CA LEU A 299 1.26 3.68 -1.38
C LEU A 299 0.04 4.50 -0.97
N ILE A 300 0.25 5.58 -0.21
CA ILE A 300 -0.87 6.39 0.30
C ILE A 300 -1.60 7.11 -0.84
N MET A 301 -0.88 7.68 -1.79
CA MET A 301 -1.49 8.37 -2.94
C MET A 301 -2.27 7.40 -3.83
N ASP A 302 -1.74 6.20 -4.08
CA ASP A 302 -2.41 5.16 -4.86
C ASP A 302 -3.67 4.63 -4.16
N LEU A 303 -3.62 4.45 -2.84
CA LEU A 303 -4.81 4.06 -2.06
C LEU A 303 -5.89 5.15 -2.11
N ILE A 304 -5.51 6.43 -2.06
CA ILE A 304 -6.47 7.54 -2.22
C ILE A 304 -7.08 7.51 -3.63
N MET A 305 -6.26 7.35 -4.68
CA MET A 305 -6.77 7.22 -6.05
C MET A 305 -7.71 6.01 -6.22
N LEU A 306 -7.37 4.89 -5.60
CA LEU A 306 -8.22 3.69 -5.60
C LEU A 306 -9.58 3.97 -4.99
N ILE A 307 -9.63 4.44 -3.73
CA ILE A 307 -10.91 4.61 -3.01
C ILE A 307 -11.76 5.73 -3.61
N THR A 308 -11.13 6.80 -4.09
CA THR A 308 -11.85 7.96 -4.68
C THR A 308 -12.19 7.77 -6.15
N LYS A 309 -11.58 6.78 -6.82
CA LYS A 309 -11.72 6.54 -8.26
C LYS A 309 -11.42 7.80 -9.08
N SER A 310 -10.40 8.55 -8.71
CA SER A 310 -10.03 9.82 -9.34
C SER A 310 -8.54 10.08 -9.22
N THR A 311 -7.94 10.67 -10.25
CA THR A 311 -6.59 11.21 -10.17
C THR A 311 -6.54 12.64 -9.58
N ASN A 312 -7.69 13.31 -9.42
CA ASN A 312 -7.81 14.56 -8.68
C ASN A 312 -8.25 14.30 -7.24
N CYS A 313 -7.32 13.82 -6.41
CA CYS A 313 -7.57 13.48 -5.01
C CYS A 313 -8.06 14.68 -4.20
N ARG A 314 -7.63 15.90 -4.53
CA ARG A 314 -8.04 17.14 -3.86
C ARG A 314 -9.53 17.41 -4.02
N ALA A 315 -10.07 17.22 -5.21
CA ALA A 315 -11.50 17.38 -5.45
C ALA A 315 -12.36 16.36 -4.69
N LYS A 316 -11.76 15.26 -4.23
CA LYS A 316 -12.47 14.19 -3.52
C LYS A 316 -12.31 14.23 -2.00
N ILE A 317 -11.16 14.68 -1.51
CA ILE A 317 -10.86 14.72 -0.06
C ILE A 317 -10.93 16.16 0.47
N GLY A 318 -10.43 17.14 -0.30
CA GLY A 318 -10.33 18.53 0.08
C GLY A 318 -8.99 19.14 -0.30
N ASN A 319 -8.95 20.47 -0.40
CA ASN A 319 -7.77 21.20 -0.86
C ASN A 319 -6.68 21.37 0.22
N GLY A 320 -6.98 21.01 1.46
CA GLY A 320 -6.12 21.31 2.61
C GLY A 320 -6.17 22.78 3.02
N GLY A 321 -5.62 23.08 4.18
CA GLY A 321 -5.59 24.40 4.74
C GLY A 321 -4.27 25.12 4.50
N CYS A 322 -4.33 26.45 4.50
CA CYS A 322 -3.13 27.27 4.51
C CYS A 322 -3.40 28.55 5.31
N ALA A 323 -2.52 28.87 6.24
CA ALA A 323 -2.62 30.14 6.97
C ALA A 323 -2.45 31.31 5.99
N THR A 324 -3.19 32.37 6.20
CA THR A 324 -3.14 33.56 5.35
C THR A 324 -1.70 34.03 5.21
N TYR A 325 -1.21 34.04 3.97
CA TYR A 325 0.09 34.57 3.64
C TYR A 325 0.10 36.10 3.80
N THR A 326 0.92 36.57 4.73
CA THR A 326 1.37 37.96 4.71
C THR A 326 2.83 37.98 4.30
N ALA A 327 3.17 38.73 3.26
CA ALA A 327 4.53 38.82 2.71
C ALA A 327 5.59 39.23 3.74
N SER A 328 5.19 39.74 4.91
CA SER A 328 6.04 40.16 6.01
C SER A 328 6.35 39.04 7.03
N ASP A 329 5.63 37.92 7.05
CA ASP A 329 5.89 36.84 8.00
C ASP A 329 6.66 35.68 7.36
N THR A 330 7.98 35.86 7.26
CA THR A 330 8.88 34.82 6.74
C THR A 330 9.07 33.64 7.72
N THR A 331 8.66 33.78 8.98
CA THR A 331 8.88 32.78 10.02
C THR A 331 7.74 31.76 10.04
N ASN A 332 6.49 32.22 9.89
CA ASN A 332 5.30 31.37 9.93
C ASN A 332 4.61 31.21 8.57
N TYR A 333 5.29 31.61 7.52
CA TYR A 333 4.80 31.55 6.16
C TYR A 333 4.21 30.20 5.79
N GLY A 334 2.91 30.21 5.49
CA GLY A 334 2.19 29.00 5.09
C GLY A 334 2.04 27.91 6.14
N LYS A 335 2.39 28.17 7.40
CA LYS A 335 2.27 27.18 8.44
C LYS A 335 0.89 27.24 9.06
N MET A 336 0.21 26.12 9.06
CA MET A 336 -0.91 25.87 9.98
C MET A 336 -0.39 25.16 11.23
N LYS A 337 -1.05 25.38 12.33
CA LYS A 337 -0.79 24.66 13.57
C LYS A 337 -1.44 23.29 13.46
N SER A 338 -0.67 22.23 13.53
CA SER A 338 -1.16 20.85 13.40
C SER A 338 -2.33 20.58 14.35
N GLY A 339 -3.41 19.99 13.82
CA GLY A 339 -4.64 19.74 14.56
C GLY A 339 -5.49 21.00 14.88
N TYR A 340 -5.22 22.13 14.20
CA TYR A 340 -5.96 23.37 14.40
C TYR A 340 -6.33 24.03 13.07
N GLU A 341 -7.41 24.78 13.04
CA GLU A 341 -7.85 25.60 11.92
C GLU A 341 -6.85 26.73 11.62
N THR A 342 -7.05 27.44 10.51
CA THR A 342 -6.21 28.60 10.12
C THR A 342 -6.18 29.72 11.16
N ASP A 343 -7.19 29.83 12.02
CA ASP A 343 -7.23 30.77 13.14
C ASP A 343 -6.28 30.40 14.30
N GLY A 344 -5.75 29.16 14.29
CA GLY A 344 -4.84 28.64 15.30
C GLY A 344 -5.47 28.43 16.69
N THR A 345 -6.77 28.65 16.86
CA THR A 345 -7.49 28.53 18.13
C THR A 345 -8.49 27.40 18.13
N THR A 346 -9.17 27.18 17.03
CA THR A 346 -10.19 26.13 16.88
C THR A 346 -9.49 24.84 16.44
N ARG A 347 -9.75 23.73 17.15
CA ARG A 347 -9.22 22.41 16.73
C ARG A 347 -9.89 21.95 15.45
N SER A 348 -9.08 21.36 14.57
CA SER A 348 -9.56 20.65 13.39
C SER A 348 -10.32 19.38 13.79
N ALA A 349 -11.06 18.82 12.85
CA ALA A 349 -11.67 17.51 13.03
C ALA A 349 -10.63 16.45 13.39
N SER A 350 -11.01 15.53 14.26
CA SER A 350 -10.31 14.28 14.50
C SER A 350 -11.03 13.21 13.69
N ALA A 351 -10.42 12.75 12.59
CA ALA A 351 -11.06 11.83 11.66
C ALA A 351 -10.03 11.05 10.85
N GLN A 352 -10.45 9.91 10.31
CA GLN A 352 -9.64 9.15 9.35
C GLN A 352 -9.54 9.87 8.01
N PHE A 353 -10.65 10.49 7.56
CA PHE A 353 -10.71 11.33 6.37
C PHE A 353 -11.51 12.58 6.67
N TYR A 354 -10.99 13.73 6.27
CA TYR A 354 -11.64 15.02 6.41
C TYR A 354 -11.05 16.04 5.44
N GLY A 355 -11.83 17.03 5.08
CA GLY A 355 -11.36 18.15 4.28
C GLY A 355 -12.48 19.13 3.99
N SER A 356 -12.12 20.27 3.44
CA SER A 356 -13.06 21.27 2.96
C SER A 356 -12.85 21.60 1.50
N GLU A 357 -13.90 21.97 0.81
CA GLU A 357 -13.82 22.55 -0.51
C GLU A 357 -13.08 23.87 -0.42
N GLY A 358 -11.97 24.00 -1.12
CA GLY A 358 -11.26 25.27 -1.30
C GLY A 358 -11.86 26.01 -2.47
N THR A 359 -12.38 27.20 -2.24
CA THR A 359 -12.81 28.09 -3.31
C THR A 359 -11.65 29.01 -3.66
N GLU A 360 -11.03 28.77 -4.82
CA GLU A 360 -10.10 29.66 -5.52
C GLU A 360 -8.83 30.20 -4.82
N VAL A 361 -7.94 30.74 -5.63
CA VAL A 361 -6.58 31.22 -5.37
C VAL A 361 -6.41 32.17 -4.16
N THR A 362 -7.49 32.72 -3.60
CA THR A 362 -7.47 33.61 -2.46
C THR A 362 -8.08 33.02 -1.16
N ASN A 363 -8.75 31.89 -1.26
CA ASN A 363 -9.37 31.21 -0.12
C ASN A 363 -8.83 29.79 -0.02
N TYR A 364 -7.64 29.65 0.56
CA TYR A 364 -7.18 28.37 1.07
C TYR A 364 -8.23 27.82 2.03
N GLY A 365 -8.46 26.51 2.04
CA GLY A 365 -9.36 25.89 2.97
C GLY A 365 -9.01 26.29 4.42
N LYS A 366 -9.99 26.42 5.26
CA LYS A 366 -9.78 26.71 6.68
C LYS A 366 -9.26 25.50 7.44
N HIS A 367 -9.44 24.33 6.87
CA HIS A 367 -9.21 23.04 7.50
C HIS A 367 -8.03 22.32 6.89
N HIS A 368 -7.32 21.58 7.73
CA HIS A 368 -6.40 20.55 7.23
C HIS A 368 -7.15 19.54 6.37
N MET A 369 -6.52 19.03 5.32
CA MET A 369 -6.98 17.79 4.74
C MET A 369 -6.44 16.62 5.57
N ILE A 370 -7.25 15.60 5.77
CA ILE A 370 -6.85 14.37 6.46
C ILE A 370 -7.20 13.19 5.56
N ALA A 371 -6.24 12.31 5.34
CA ALA A 371 -6.46 11.01 4.71
C ALA A 371 -5.68 9.95 5.47
N PHE A 372 -6.35 8.86 5.85
CA PHE A 372 -5.77 7.81 6.67
C PHE A 372 -5.15 8.33 7.98
N TYR A 373 -5.83 9.26 8.66
CA TYR A 373 -5.35 9.96 9.87
C TYR A 373 -4.08 10.82 9.66
N ILE A 374 -3.65 11.08 8.43
CA ILE A 374 -2.49 11.90 8.10
C ILE A 374 -2.96 13.28 7.66
N GLU A 375 -2.53 14.32 8.36
CA GLU A 375 -2.79 15.71 7.98
C GLU A 375 -1.87 16.17 6.86
N ASP A 376 -2.43 16.96 5.97
CA ASP A 376 -1.70 17.76 4.98
C ASP A 376 -0.70 16.98 4.13
N LEU A 377 -1.14 15.86 3.54
CA LEU A 377 -0.38 15.23 2.44
C LEU A 377 -0.09 16.22 1.32
N TRP A 378 -0.92 17.28 1.22
CA TRP A 378 -0.71 18.43 0.36
C TRP A 378 -1.17 19.72 1.05
N ALA A 379 -0.85 20.89 0.49
CA ALA A 379 -1.18 22.26 0.88
C ALA A 379 -0.15 22.93 1.79
N THR A 380 -0.02 22.64 3.04
CA THR A 380 0.66 23.45 4.06
C THR A 380 2.16 23.64 3.80
N ARG A 381 2.90 22.54 3.66
CA ARG A 381 4.34 22.50 3.39
C ARG A 381 4.69 21.25 2.58
N ALA A 382 5.59 21.40 1.63
CA ALA A 382 6.16 20.28 0.92
C ALA A 382 7.04 19.42 1.83
N ASP A 383 6.92 18.11 1.68
CA ASP A 383 7.73 17.12 2.37
C ASP A 383 8.88 16.65 1.48
N ARG A 384 10.05 16.41 2.07
CA ARG A 384 11.16 15.76 1.37
C ARG A 384 10.94 14.26 1.33
N CYS A 385 11.24 13.68 0.16
CA CYS A 385 11.01 12.28 -0.13
C CYS A 385 12.34 11.56 -0.39
N LEU A 386 12.74 10.67 0.51
CA LEU A 386 13.86 9.77 0.28
C LEU A 386 13.50 8.72 -0.80
N GLY A 387 14.51 8.16 -1.42
CA GLY A 387 14.30 7.13 -2.45
C GLY A 387 13.92 7.66 -3.83
N PHE A 388 13.79 9.00 -3.99
CA PHE A 388 13.47 9.62 -5.26
C PHE A 388 14.29 10.89 -5.50
N ASN A 389 15.26 10.78 -6.38
CA ASN A 389 16.14 11.89 -6.76
C ASN A 389 16.06 12.17 -8.26
N LEU A 390 16.27 13.43 -8.63
CA LEU A 390 16.54 13.84 -9.99
C LEU A 390 18.01 14.28 -10.07
N VAL A 391 18.81 13.59 -10.87
CA VAL A 391 20.24 13.87 -11.05
C VAL A 391 20.50 14.15 -12.52
N ASP A 392 20.88 15.39 -12.83
CA ASP A 392 21.13 15.85 -14.20
C ASP A 392 20.02 15.43 -15.18
N ASN A 393 18.78 15.70 -14.79
CA ASN A 393 17.56 15.36 -15.54
C ASN A 393 17.31 13.85 -15.75
N VAL A 394 17.85 13.00 -14.89
CA VAL A 394 17.62 11.53 -14.89
C VAL A 394 17.06 11.11 -13.55
N TYR A 395 16.00 10.33 -13.55
CA TYR A 395 15.43 9.77 -12.33
C TYR A 395 16.34 8.71 -11.73
N LYS A 396 16.57 8.83 -10.43
CA LYS A 396 17.21 7.84 -9.58
C LYS A 396 16.23 7.41 -8.50
N VAL A 397 15.86 6.14 -8.50
CA VAL A 397 14.80 5.64 -7.62
C VAL A 397 15.25 4.42 -6.84
N LYS A 398 14.79 4.36 -5.59
CA LYS A 398 14.92 3.20 -4.71
C LYS A 398 13.63 3.04 -3.92
N MET A 399 13.01 1.86 -4.01
CA MET A 399 11.69 1.60 -3.45
C MET A 399 11.72 0.90 -2.08
N THR A 400 12.89 0.54 -1.59
CA THR A 400 13.05 -0.13 -0.27
C THR A 400 14.26 0.41 0.48
N ALA A 401 14.17 0.42 1.81
CA ALA A 401 15.28 0.82 2.67
C ALA A 401 16.55 -0.04 2.44
N PRO A 402 17.74 0.42 2.83
CA PRO A 402 18.04 1.71 3.41
C PRO A 402 18.11 2.82 2.35
N TYR A 403 17.73 4.02 2.74
CA TYR A 403 17.78 5.20 1.87
C TYR A 403 18.93 6.13 2.27
N VAL A 404 19.42 6.89 1.28
CA VAL A 404 20.36 7.99 1.47
C VAL A 404 19.76 9.30 0.92
N LEU A 405 20.24 10.43 1.41
CA LEU A 405 19.71 11.74 1.01
C LEU A 405 20.01 12.04 -0.47
N ASP A 406 21.25 11.81 -0.87
CA ASP A 406 21.67 11.86 -2.28
C ASP A 406 21.77 10.43 -2.82
N SER A 407 21.26 10.20 -4.03
CA SER A 407 21.27 8.88 -4.65
C SER A 407 22.70 8.34 -4.84
N ASP A 408 22.90 7.08 -4.50
CA ASP A 408 24.13 6.34 -4.70
C ASP A 408 23.95 5.20 -5.75
N SER A 409 24.91 4.29 -5.84
CA SER A 409 24.87 3.17 -6.77
C SER A 409 23.76 2.15 -6.49
N SER A 410 23.12 2.20 -5.32
CA SER A 410 21.98 1.33 -4.96
C SER A 410 20.65 1.83 -5.54
N TYR A 411 20.63 3.06 -6.08
CA TYR A 411 19.45 3.62 -6.74
C TYR A 411 19.39 3.21 -8.20
N GLY A 412 18.24 2.68 -8.63
CA GLY A 412 17.98 2.39 -10.04
C GLY A 412 17.99 3.67 -10.88
N THR A 413 18.73 3.65 -11.99
CA THR A 413 18.69 4.72 -13.01
C THR A 413 17.59 4.39 -13.99
N LEU A 414 16.61 5.29 -14.13
CA LEU A 414 15.50 5.04 -15.02
C LEU A 414 15.81 5.47 -16.45
N THR A 415 15.31 4.68 -17.40
CA THR A 415 15.22 5.04 -18.83
C THR A 415 14.02 5.94 -19.11
N VAL A 416 13.03 5.96 -18.21
CA VAL A 416 11.88 6.85 -18.26
C VAL A 416 12.37 8.29 -18.05
N ALA A 417 12.12 9.14 -19.04
CA ALA A 417 12.54 10.53 -18.98
C ALA A 417 11.54 11.39 -18.19
N PRO A 418 12.03 12.36 -17.38
CA PRO A 418 11.18 13.39 -16.83
C PRO A 418 10.51 14.24 -17.93
N PRO A 419 9.39 14.93 -17.63
CA PRO A 419 8.77 15.85 -18.57
C PRO A 419 9.82 16.81 -19.19
N SER A 420 9.66 17.12 -20.48
CA SER A 420 10.58 18.06 -21.18
C SER A 420 10.51 19.46 -20.58
N SER A 421 9.32 19.91 -20.18
CA SER A 421 9.11 21.18 -19.48
C SER A 421 9.64 21.13 -18.04
N ILE A 422 10.12 22.29 -17.55
CA ILE A 422 10.60 22.43 -16.17
C ILE A 422 9.46 22.57 -15.16
N GLU A 423 8.26 22.94 -15.62
CA GLU A 423 7.06 23.10 -14.79
C GLU A 423 5.79 22.86 -15.62
N GLY A 424 4.68 22.63 -14.95
CA GLY A 424 3.35 22.48 -15.55
C GLY A 424 2.44 21.57 -14.71
N TRP A 425 1.21 21.45 -15.17
CA TRP A 425 0.24 20.52 -14.57
C TRP A 425 0.51 19.11 -15.07
N LEU A 426 0.63 18.17 -14.14
CA LEU A 426 0.95 16.77 -14.42
C LEU A 426 -0.18 16.11 -15.21
N LYS A 427 0.16 15.62 -16.41
CA LYS A 427 -0.77 14.93 -17.30
C LYS A 427 -0.66 13.42 -17.16
N ASN A 428 0.58 12.90 -17.24
CA ASN A 428 0.83 11.48 -17.17
C ASN A 428 2.03 11.12 -16.29
N VAL A 429 1.97 9.91 -15.75
CA VAL A 429 3.07 9.23 -15.06
C VAL A 429 3.37 7.92 -15.78
N SER A 430 4.56 7.37 -15.58
CA SER A 430 4.91 5.98 -15.83
C SER A 430 4.88 5.24 -14.50
N SER A 431 4.38 4.01 -14.49
CA SER A 431 4.11 3.23 -13.28
C SER A 431 4.65 1.81 -13.38
N ALA A 432 5.53 1.42 -12.46
CA ALA A 432 6.04 0.05 -12.37
C ALA A 432 6.52 -0.29 -10.96
N ASN A 433 6.53 -1.58 -10.63
CA ASN A 433 7.06 -2.07 -9.35
C ASN A 433 8.49 -1.58 -9.06
N ALA A 434 9.31 -1.43 -10.09
CA ALA A 434 10.72 -1.06 -9.93
C ALA A 434 10.93 0.37 -9.41
N TYR A 435 9.96 1.28 -9.65
CA TYR A 435 10.15 2.71 -9.36
C TYR A 435 8.89 3.45 -8.87
N GLY A 436 7.77 2.75 -8.69
CA GLY A 436 6.50 3.40 -8.34
C GLY A 436 5.98 4.28 -9.47
N ASP A 437 5.41 5.43 -9.13
CA ASP A 437 4.92 6.41 -10.08
C ASP A 437 5.92 7.53 -10.29
N VAL A 438 6.27 7.81 -11.55
CA VAL A 438 7.18 8.91 -11.91
C VAL A 438 6.56 9.80 -12.98
N PRO A 439 6.62 11.14 -12.84
CA PRO A 439 6.11 12.08 -13.84
C PRO A 439 6.76 11.90 -15.21
N THR A 440 5.97 11.91 -16.29
CA THR A 440 6.47 11.77 -17.67
C THR A 440 6.00 12.87 -18.59
N GLU A 441 4.84 13.45 -18.33
CA GLU A 441 4.22 14.43 -19.19
C GLU A 441 3.49 15.51 -18.37
N VAL A 442 3.65 16.77 -18.74
CA VAL A 442 2.86 17.91 -18.29
C VAL A 442 2.02 18.47 -19.44
N GLY A 443 1.07 19.35 -19.15
CA GLY A 443 0.16 19.92 -20.15
C GLY A 443 -1.30 19.68 -19.82
N ALA A 444 -1.59 19.22 -18.60
CA ALA A 444 -2.92 19.18 -18.01
C ALA A 444 -3.32 20.54 -17.42
N SER A 445 -4.28 20.58 -16.50
CA SER A 445 -4.73 21.74 -15.73
C SER A 445 -4.99 21.38 -14.27
N ASN A 446 -5.37 22.33 -13.45
CA ASN A 446 -5.79 22.10 -12.07
C ASN A 446 -7.07 21.25 -11.93
N THR A 447 -7.74 20.95 -13.03
CA THR A 447 -8.98 20.14 -13.08
C THR A 447 -8.87 18.95 -14.03
N SER A 448 -7.69 18.72 -14.61
CA SER A 448 -7.47 17.63 -15.57
C SER A 448 -6.17 16.90 -15.32
N GLY A 449 -6.00 15.71 -15.91
CA GLY A 449 -4.86 14.84 -15.66
C GLY A 449 -4.82 14.39 -14.21
N PHE A 450 -3.70 14.62 -13.52
CA PHE A 450 -3.58 14.37 -12.08
C PHE A 450 -3.96 15.60 -11.24
N ALA A 451 -4.30 16.73 -11.88
CA ALA A 451 -4.60 18.00 -11.23
C ALA A 451 -3.53 18.46 -10.21
N ASN A 452 -2.31 17.98 -10.38
CA ASN A 452 -1.16 18.26 -9.55
C ASN A 452 -0.12 19.05 -10.33
N SER A 453 0.55 19.97 -9.66
CA SER A 453 1.65 20.73 -10.24
C SER A 453 2.94 19.90 -10.23
N PHE A 454 3.70 20.02 -11.29
CA PHE A 454 5.04 19.47 -11.41
C PHE A 454 6.04 20.62 -11.63
N SER A 455 7.17 20.56 -10.94
CA SER A 455 8.29 21.44 -11.17
C SER A 455 9.59 20.69 -10.95
N LYS A 456 10.60 20.97 -11.78
CA LYS A 456 11.93 20.38 -11.66
C LYS A 456 13.05 21.39 -11.88
N ASN A 457 14.21 21.10 -11.31
CA ASN A 457 15.47 21.69 -11.71
C ASN A 457 16.26 20.62 -12.49
N ALA A 458 16.55 20.87 -13.74
CA ALA A 458 17.14 19.89 -14.66
C ALA A 458 18.65 19.67 -14.45
N SER A 459 19.31 20.40 -13.57
CA SER A 459 20.76 20.29 -13.32
C SER A 459 21.09 19.96 -11.86
N GLY A 460 22.17 19.20 -11.68
CA GLY A 460 22.66 18.78 -10.37
C GLY A 460 21.78 17.72 -9.71
N SER A 461 22.14 17.30 -8.49
CA SER A 461 21.37 16.35 -7.70
C SER A 461 20.28 17.08 -6.91
N ARG A 462 19.05 16.56 -6.98
CA ARG A 462 17.89 17.11 -6.29
C ARG A 462 17.09 15.98 -5.65
N LEU A 463 16.86 16.11 -4.34
CA LEU A 463 15.90 15.29 -3.64
C LEU A 463 14.48 15.75 -3.99
N SER A 464 13.59 14.83 -4.25
CA SER A 464 12.21 15.16 -4.59
C SER A 464 11.45 15.74 -3.39
N LEU A 465 10.55 16.67 -3.70
CA LEU A 465 9.55 17.22 -2.79
C LEU A 465 8.18 16.77 -3.26
N PHE A 466 7.29 16.58 -2.32
CA PHE A 466 5.93 16.19 -2.59
C PHE A 466 4.96 17.02 -1.73
N GLY A 467 3.69 17.12 -2.16
CA GLY A 467 2.64 17.81 -1.40
C GLY A 467 2.54 19.31 -1.64
N GLY A 468 3.53 19.94 -2.27
CA GLY A 468 3.54 21.37 -2.56
C GLY A 468 3.56 22.27 -1.33
N ASN A 469 3.26 23.55 -1.50
CA ASN A 469 3.09 24.50 -0.40
C ASN A 469 2.06 25.58 -0.78
N CYS A 470 1.58 26.32 0.22
CA CYS A 470 0.54 27.33 0.01
C CYS A 470 0.94 28.53 -0.84
N ASN A 471 2.22 28.72 -1.22
CA ASN A 471 2.61 29.74 -2.16
C ASN A 471 2.26 29.42 -3.61
N ASN A 472 2.02 28.16 -3.88
CA ASN A 472 1.78 27.67 -5.23
C ASN A 472 0.30 27.83 -5.64
N GLY A 473 -0.55 28.40 -4.79
CA GLY A 473 -1.99 28.52 -5.04
C GLY A 473 -2.62 27.16 -5.31
N LEU A 474 -3.44 27.06 -6.37
CA LEU A 474 -4.02 25.78 -6.81
C LEU A 474 -2.99 24.77 -7.34
N GLN A 475 -1.71 25.13 -7.37
CA GLN A 475 -0.61 24.26 -7.81
C GLN A 475 -0.12 23.29 -6.71
N VAL A 476 -0.72 23.29 -5.53
CA VAL A 476 -0.39 22.37 -4.44
C VAL A 476 -1.13 21.02 -4.61
N GLY A 477 -0.36 19.96 -4.66
CA GLY A 477 -0.92 18.61 -4.78
C GLY A 477 0.10 17.59 -5.17
#